data_1b1788a4f45594c6b3a87f86336934ce
#
_entry.id   1b1788a4f45594c6b3a87f86336934ce
#
_cell.length_a   1.000
_cell.length_b   1.000
_cell.length_c   1.000
_cell.angle_alpha   90.00
_cell.angle_beta   90.00
_cell.angle_gamma   90.00
#
_symmetry.space_group_name_H-M   'P 1'
#
loop_
_entity.id
_entity.type
_entity.pdbx_description
1 polymer ?
#
loop_
_entity_poly.entity_id
_entity_poly.type
_entity_poly.pdbx_seq_one_letter_code
_entity_poly.pdbx_strand_id
1 'polypeptide(L)'
;RRSSDLVECRTDKARLPEGNRAGYVGNVAVEELDTAKEVVLIGTNPAIEAPVLNARIRKAWLKGASVGVIGPAVDLTYDVDHVGTDRAALERVVQQDHGDAIREKPSIVIVGQGAIREADGEAVLAAAMKLAEATNSGLLILNTAASRVGAMDVGAVTEGGMDAAVNGADVIYNLGADEVEIADGAFVIYQGSHGDRGAHRADVILPAAAYPEEGGLFVNTEGRPQLAFRASFPPGDARENWAILRALSAEIGATQPWNSLPELRRALAAEVPHLELIDEVAENEWQPLPEKPLGEADFRYALTDHYLVNPIARASTLMAELSAGAKARAAEPIAAE
;
A
#
# COMPACT_ATOMS: atom_id res chain seq x y z
N ARG A 1 24.49 16.24 6.61
CA ARG A 1 23.44 16.37 5.59
C ARG A 1 22.32 17.21 6.18
N ARG A 2 21.94 18.30 5.57
CA ARG A 2 20.68 18.95 5.85
C ARG A 2 19.56 18.05 5.34
N SER A 3 18.44 17.95 6.05
CA SER A 3 17.24 17.20 5.72
C SER A 3 16.50 17.71 4.46
N SER A 4 17.22 18.14 3.42
CA SER A 4 16.67 18.81 2.26
C SER A 4 16.28 17.87 1.11
N ASP A 5 16.52 16.56 1.24
CA ASP A 5 16.37 15.59 0.16
C ASP A 5 15.49 14.42 0.58
N LEU A 6 14.42 14.71 1.34
CA LEU A 6 13.51 13.67 1.83
C LEU A 6 12.47 13.35 0.77
N VAL A 7 12.30 12.07 0.44
CA VAL A 7 11.25 11.56 -0.45
C VAL A 7 10.48 10.48 0.30
N GLU A 8 9.15 10.60 0.36
CA GLU A 8 8.33 9.67 1.12
C GLU A 8 7.06 9.28 0.35
N CYS A 9 6.81 7.99 0.22
CA CYS A 9 5.64 7.44 -0.47
C CYS A 9 4.59 6.85 0.46
N ARG A 10 4.87 6.66 1.76
CA ARG A 10 3.95 6.06 2.73
C ARG A 10 2.99 7.10 3.29
N THR A 11 2.14 7.66 2.40
CA THR A 11 1.19 8.74 2.73
C THR A 11 0.17 8.36 3.81
N ASP A 12 -0.07 7.09 4.02
CA ASP A 12 -0.93 6.51 5.05
C ASP A 12 -0.21 6.21 6.38
N LYS A 13 1.07 6.62 6.49
CA LYS A 13 1.94 6.41 7.66
C LYS A 13 2.27 4.95 7.97
N ALA A 14 2.14 4.04 6.99
CA ALA A 14 2.50 2.65 7.17
C ALA A 14 3.98 2.48 7.58
N ARG A 15 4.23 1.64 8.58
CA ARG A 15 5.56 1.35 9.14
C ARG A 15 6.25 0.22 8.36
N LEU A 16 6.39 0.41 7.05
CA LEU A 16 7.10 -0.52 6.17
C LEU A 16 8.60 -0.26 6.23
N PRO A 17 9.45 -1.30 6.27
CA PRO A 17 10.89 -1.16 6.40
C PRO A 17 11.54 -0.65 5.11
N GLU A 18 12.55 0.19 5.24
CA GLU A 18 13.44 0.55 4.15
C GLU A 18 14.40 -0.60 3.82
N GLY A 19 14.64 -0.86 2.55
CA GLY A 19 15.67 -1.79 2.06
C GLY A 19 15.36 -3.28 2.28
N ASN A 20 14.34 -3.63 3.05
CA ASN A 20 13.90 -5.02 3.22
C ASN A 20 12.66 -5.28 2.38
N ARG A 21 12.84 -5.75 1.14
CA ARG A 21 11.75 -5.97 0.18
C ARG A 21 10.74 -6.99 0.67
N ALA A 22 11.16 -8.06 1.34
CA ALA A 22 10.25 -9.02 1.94
C ALA A 22 9.32 -8.39 3.00
N GLY A 23 9.75 -7.32 3.66
CA GLY A 23 8.97 -6.60 4.65
C GLY A 23 7.89 -5.67 4.09
N TYR A 24 7.82 -5.46 2.75
CA TYR A 24 6.74 -4.69 2.12
C TYR A 24 6.08 -5.37 0.92
N VAL A 25 6.60 -6.52 0.48
CA VAL A 25 6.01 -7.39 -0.55
C VAL A 25 5.58 -8.72 0.06
N GLY A 26 6.42 -9.31 0.91
CA GLY A 26 6.32 -10.69 1.33
C GLY A 26 7.09 -11.64 0.39
N ASN A 27 6.66 -12.89 0.32
CA ASN A 27 7.34 -13.95 -0.44
C ASN A 27 6.37 -14.93 -1.12
N VAL A 28 5.12 -14.50 -1.36
CA VAL A 28 4.06 -15.33 -1.94
C VAL A 28 3.48 -14.68 -3.18
N ALA A 29 3.28 -15.45 -4.23
CA ALA A 29 2.53 -15.00 -5.39
C ALA A 29 1.01 -15.10 -5.13
N VAL A 30 0.24 -14.17 -5.74
CA VAL A 30 -1.22 -14.11 -5.57
C VAL A 30 -1.92 -15.40 -5.99
N GLU A 31 -1.38 -16.11 -6.96
CA GLU A 31 -1.93 -17.38 -7.44
C GLU A 31 -1.82 -18.53 -6.43
N GLU A 32 -0.88 -18.46 -5.50
CA GLU A 32 -0.70 -19.47 -4.46
C GLU A 32 -1.89 -19.52 -3.49
N LEU A 33 -2.66 -18.43 -3.38
CA LEU A 33 -3.93 -18.43 -2.65
C LEU A 33 -4.92 -19.48 -3.15
N ASP A 34 -4.90 -19.87 -4.43
CA ASP A 34 -5.82 -20.85 -5.00
C ASP A 34 -5.59 -22.27 -4.44
N THR A 35 -4.44 -22.54 -3.86
CA THR A 35 -4.04 -23.84 -3.26
C THR A 35 -3.85 -23.79 -1.76
N ALA A 36 -3.96 -22.62 -1.15
CA ALA A 36 -3.82 -22.45 0.29
C ALA A 36 -4.81 -23.37 1.06
N LYS A 37 -4.36 -23.92 2.18
CA LYS A 37 -5.17 -24.71 3.12
C LYS A 37 -5.49 -23.94 4.39
N GLU A 38 -4.72 -22.92 4.66
CA GLU A 38 -4.94 -22.01 5.77
C GLU A 38 -4.56 -20.58 5.35
N VAL A 39 -5.40 -19.62 5.70
CA VAL A 39 -5.14 -18.20 5.48
C VAL A 39 -5.35 -17.46 6.79
N VAL A 40 -4.36 -16.68 7.22
CA VAL A 40 -4.47 -15.82 8.41
C VAL A 40 -4.49 -14.38 7.97
N LEU A 41 -5.57 -13.66 8.29
CA LEU A 41 -5.76 -12.25 7.97
C LEU A 41 -5.43 -11.41 9.21
N ILE A 42 -4.49 -10.47 9.10
CA ILE A 42 -4.08 -9.59 10.21
C ILE A 42 -4.40 -8.14 9.84
N GLY A 43 -5.35 -7.52 10.54
CA GLY A 43 -5.73 -6.11 10.38
C GLY A 43 -6.16 -5.73 8.96
N THR A 44 -6.81 -6.64 8.25
CA THR A 44 -7.32 -6.41 6.89
C THR A 44 -8.76 -6.92 6.71
N ASN A 45 -9.51 -6.19 5.90
CA ASN A 45 -10.77 -6.64 5.33
C ASN A 45 -10.57 -6.80 3.81
N PRO A 46 -10.22 -7.99 3.32
CA PRO A 46 -9.93 -8.20 1.90
C PRO A 46 -11.15 -8.00 1.00
N ALA A 47 -12.38 -8.06 1.52
CA ALA A 47 -13.58 -7.75 0.73
C ALA A 47 -13.61 -6.28 0.26
N ILE A 48 -12.99 -5.38 1.03
CA ILE A 48 -12.92 -3.94 0.73
C ILE A 48 -11.55 -3.55 0.18
N GLU A 49 -10.47 -4.04 0.82
CA GLU A 49 -9.10 -3.65 0.49
C GLU A 49 -8.57 -4.33 -0.78
N ALA A 50 -8.94 -5.60 -1.00
CA ALA A 50 -8.43 -6.42 -2.10
C ALA A 50 -9.49 -7.43 -2.60
N PRO A 51 -10.60 -6.98 -3.23
CA PRO A 51 -11.73 -7.86 -3.60
C PRO A 51 -11.36 -9.05 -4.48
N VAL A 52 -10.38 -8.88 -5.36
CA VAL A 52 -9.89 -9.99 -6.23
C VAL A 52 -9.17 -11.05 -5.40
N LEU A 53 -8.37 -10.65 -4.41
CA LEU A 53 -7.74 -11.58 -3.48
C LEU A 53 -8.78 -12.26 -2.60
N ASN A 54 -9.79 -11.52 -2.13
CA ASN A 54 -10.92 -12.11 -1.38
C ASN A 54 -11.64 -13.19 -2.18
N ALA A 55 -11.84 -12.98 -3.48
CA ALA A 55 -12.42 -14.01 -4.35
C ALA A 55 -11.55 -15.28 -4.45
N ARG A 56 -10.21 -15.14 -4.44
CA ARG A 56 -9.27 -16.28 -4.40
C ARG A 56 -9.31 -17.00 -3.05
N ILE A 57 -9.29 -16.26 -1.95
CA ILE A 57 -9.44 -16.82 -0.58
C ILE A 57 -10.75 -17.60 -0.49
N ARG A 58 -11.86 -17.04 -1.01
CA ARG A 58 -13.14 -17.75 -1.05
C ARG A 58 -13.08 -19.05 -1.86
N LYS A 59 -12.35 -19.06 -2.99
CA LYS A 59 -12.15 -20.31 -3.76
C LYS A 59 -11.37 -21.35 -2.97
N ALA A 60 -10.34 -20.94 -2.20
CA ALA A 60 -9.60 -21.84 -1.32
C ALA A 60 -10.51 -22.37 -0.20
N TRP A 61 -11.30 -21.50 0.44
CA TRP A 61 -12.29 -21.86 1.44
C TRP A 61 -13.30 -22.89 0.91
N LEU A 62 -13.85 -22.71 -0.29
CA LEU A 62 -14.74 -23.69 -0.93
C LEU A 62 -14.09 -25.05 -1.17
N LYS A 63 -12.75 -25.12 -1.20
CA LYS A 63 -11.96 -26.36 -1.29
C LYS A 63 -11.54 -26.90 0.09
N GLY A 64 -12.06 -26.30 1.18
CA GLY A 64 -11.83 -26.72 2.56
C GLY A 64 -10.67 -26.02 3.28
N ALA A 65 -10.19 -24.88 2.78
CA ALA A 65 -9.25 -24.06 3.53
C ALA A 65 -9.91 -23.40 4.74
N SER A 66 -9.19 -23.30 5.87
CA SER A 66 -9.56 -22.47 7.02
C SER A 66 -9.12 -21.03 6.83
N VAL A 67 -9.89 -20.08 7.38
CA VAL A 67 -9.55 -18.66 7.35
C VAL A 67 -9.67 -18.08 8.75
N GLY A 68 -8.53 -17.69 9.34
CA GLY A 68 -8.45 -17.01 10.63
C GLY A 68 -8.36 -15.49 10.48
N VAL A 69 -9.02 -14.75 11.36
CA VAL A 69 -9.02 -13.28 11.37
C VAL A 69 -8.53 -12.75 12.71
N ILE A 70 -7.48 -11.92 12.67
CA ILE A 70 -6.99 -11.12 13.79
C ILE A 70 -7.23 -9.65 13.43
N GLY A 71 -8.28 -9.05 14.01
CA GLY A 71 -8.74 -7.71 13.68
C GLY A 71 -10.23 -7.52 14.01
N PRO A 72 -10.84 -6.39 13.68
CA PRO A 72 -12.27 -6.20 13.85
C PRO A 72 -13.10 -7.27 13.13
N ALA A 73 -14.33 -7.51 13.58
CA ALA A 73 -15.22 -8.45 12.92
C ALA A 73 -15.44 -8.06 11.45
N VAL A 74 -15.48 -9.07 10.57
CA VAL A 74 -15.60 -8.89 9.12
C VAL A 74 -16.60 -9.89 8.54
N ASP A 75 -17.44 -9.43 7.62
CA ASP A 75 -18.27 -10.29 6.79
C ASP A 75 -17.58 -10.48 5.43
N LEU A 76 -17.07 -11.68 5.18
CA LEU A 76 -16.41 -12.05 3.92
C LEU A 76 -17.31 -12.89 3.00
N THR A 77 -18.59 -13.08 3.36
CA THR A 77 -19.55 -13.94 2.66
C THR A 77 -19.19 -15.46 2.72
N TYR A 78 -18.29 -15.83 3.63
CA TYR A 78 -17.91 -17.20 3.98
C TYR A 78 -17.42 -17.25 5.43
N ASP A 79 -17.42 -18.44 6.03
CA ASP A 79 -17.08 -18.59 7.44
C ASP A 79 -15.60 -18.32 7.71
N VAL A 80 -15.35 -17.63 8.82
CA VAL A 80 -14.00 -17.32 9.31
C VAL A 80 -13.91 -17.60 10.81
N ASP A 81 -12.73 -17.99 11.26
CA ASP A 81 -12.41 -18.14 12.68
C ASP A 81 -11.91 -16.79 13.23
N HIS A 82 -12.71 -16.09 14.01
CA HIS A 82 -12.33 -14.84 14.62
C HIS A 82 -11.46 -15.09 15.87
N VAL A 83 -10.16 -14.85 15.74
CA VAL A 83 -9.13 -15.16 16.76
C VAL A 83 -9.07 -14.10 17.85
N GLY A 84 -9.33 -12.83 17.49
CA GLY A 84 -9.36 -11.69 18.40
C GLY A 84 -9.17 -10.36 17.68
N THR A 85 -9.29 -9.24 18.41
CA THR A 85 -9.31 -7.89 17.83
C THR A 85 -8.01 -7.12 18.02
N ASP A 86 -7.13 -7.58 18.90
CA ASP A 86 -6.00 -6.82 19.46
C ASP A 86 -4.63 -7.45 19.19
N ARG A 87 -3.58 -6.73 19.60
CA ARG A 87 -2.19 -7.19 19.54
C ARG A 87 -1.93 -8.41 20.41
N ALA A 88 -2.65 -8.55 21.53
CA ALA A 88 -2.52 -9.71 22.40
C ALA A 88 -3.02 -11.00 21.71
N ALA A 89 -4.02 -10.91 20.83
CA ALA A 89 -4.44 -12.03 20.00
C ALA A 89 -3.33 -12.46 19.03
N LEU A 90 -2.67 -11.52 18.36
CA LEU A 90 -1.52 -11.81 17.51
C LEU A 90 -0.38 -12.45 18.30
N GLU A 91 -0.05 -11.90 19.45
CA GLU A 91 1.03 -12.41 20.30
C GLU A 91 0.75 -13.87 20.74
N ARG A 92 -0.48 -14.16 21.15
CA ARG A 92 -0.88 -15.53 21.51
C ARG A 92 -0.70 -16.51 20.34
N VAL A 93 -1.09 -16.12 19.13
CA VAL A 93 -0.92 -16.95 17.93
C VAL A 93 0.56 -17.17 17.62
N VAL A 94 1.39 -16.12 17.69
CA VAL A 94 2.84 -16.22 17.45
C VAL A 94 3.54 -17.12 18.48
N GLN A 95 3.08 -17.12 19.73
CA GLN A 95 3.66 -17.92 20.81
C GLN A 95 3.13 -19.34 20.91
N GLN A 96 2.06 -19.66 20.18
CA GLN A 96 1.46 -20.97 20.19
C GLN A 96 2.40 -22.02 19.56
N ASP A 97 2.41 -23.23 20.11
CA ASP A 97 3.04 -24.37 19.45
C ASP A 97 2.12 -24.86 18.31
N HIS A 98 2.56 -24.61 17.09
CA HIS A 98 1.79 -24.96 15.88
C HIS A 98 1.93 -26.42 15.46
N GLY A 99 2.92 -27.15 16.00
CA GLY A 99 3.20 -28.54 15.64
C GLY A 99 3.59 -28.73 14.17
N ASP A 100 4.07 -29.93 13.83
CA ASP A 100 4.56 -30.22 12.47
C ASP A 100 3.45 -30.27 11.42
N ALA A 101 2.23 -30.65 11.81
CA ALA A 101 1.10 -30.78 10.88
C ALA A 101 0.68 -29.46 10.20
N ILE A 102 0.93 -28.32 10.81
CA ILE A 102 0.67 -26.99 10.21
C ILE A 102 1.75 -26.66 9.20
N ARG A 103 3.02 -26.98 9.49
CA ARG A 103 4.16 -26.69 8.61
C ARG A 103 4.13 -27.45 7.29
N GLU A 104 3.38 -28.54 7.21
CA GLU A 104 3.19 -29.34 5.99
C GLU A 104 2.07 -28.82 5.09
N LYS A 105 1.25 -27.88 5.58
CA LYS A 105 0.14 -27.30 4.80
C LYS A 105 0.58 -26.02 4.10
N PRO A 106 0.20 -25.80 2.83
CA PRO A 106 0.39 -24.51 2.20
C PRO A 106 -0.50 -23.47 2.90
N SER A 107 0.13 -22.63 3.70
CA SER A 107 -0.53 -21.59 4.52
C SER A 107 -0.03 -20.22 4.13
N ILE A 108 -0.88 -19.19 4.26
CA ILE A 108 -0.53 -17.81 3.88
C ILE A 108 -0.99 -16.86 4.98
N VAL A 109 -0.07 -16.03 5.44
CA VAL A 109 -0.34 -14.89 6.33
C VAL A 109 -0.49 -13.63 5.48
N ILE A 110 -1.60 -12.92 5.63
CA ILE A 110 -1.89 -11.67 4.92
C ILE A 110 -1.98 -10.52 5.92
N VAL A 111 -1.13 -9.51 5.74
CA VAL A 111 -1.09 -8.33 6.60
C VAL A 111 -1.65 -7.12 5.86
N GLY A 112 -2.67 -6.48 6.43
CA GLY A 112 -3.23 -5.24 5.90
C GLY A 112 -2.54 -4.00 6.46
N GLN A 113 -2.66 -2.87 5.76
CA GLN A 113 -2.07 -1.60 6.19
C GLN A 113 -2.64 -1.11 7.52
N GLY A 114 -3.87 -1.48 7.86
CA GLY A 114 -4.47 -1.18 9.16
C GLY A 114 -3.71 -1.76 10.36
N ALA A 115 -3.02 -2.88 10.15
CA ALA A 115 -2.18 -3.52 11.16
C ALA A 115 -0.88 -2.76 11.45
N ILE A 116 -0.33 -2.05 10.45
CA ILE A 116 1.03 -1.50 10.46
C ILE A 116 1.10 0.02 10.41
N ARG A 117 -0.04 0.73 10.51
CA ARG A 117 -0.09 2.21 10.50
C ARG A 117 0.14 2.85 11.88
N GLU A 118 -0.08 2.11 12.93
CA GLU A 118 0.10 2.59 14.30
C GLU A 118 1.59 2.64 14.68
N ALA A 119 1.90 3.22 15.84
CA ALA A 119 3.27 3.43 16.29
C ALA A 119 4.09 2.13 16.42
N ASP A 120 3.42 1.02 16.73
CA ASP A 120 3.99 -0.32 16.87
C ASP A 120 3.94 -1.16 15.57
N GLY A 121 3.63 -0.54 14.42
CA GLY A 121 3.45 -1.24 13.14
C GLY A 121 4.62 -2.09 12.70
N GLU A 122 5.87 -1.68 12.98
CA GLU A 122 7.05 -2.53 12.75
C GLU A 122 7.05 -3.79 13.64
N ALA A 123 6.62 -3.66 14.90
CA ALA A 123 6.52 -4.81 15.79
C ALA A 123 5.44 -5.80 15.31
N VAL A 124 4.31 -5.29 14.82
CA VAL A 124 3.25 -6.11 14.23
C VAL A 124 3.75 -6.84 13.00
N LEU A 125 4.48 -6.16 12.11
CA LEU A 125 5.05 -6.78 10.92
C LEU A 125 6.10 -7.85 11.28
N ALA A 126 6.98 -7.57 12.25
CA ALA A 126 7.96 -8.54 12.76
C ALA A 126 7.25 -9.78 13.35
N ALA A 127 6.17 -9.59 14.10
CA ALA A 127 5.36 -10.67 14.65
C ALA A 127 4.69 -11.52 13.55
N ALA A 128 4.18 -10.87 12.49
CA ALA A 128 3.60 -11.57 11.33
C ALA A 128 4.65 -12.38 10.55
N MET A 129 5.87 -11.83 10.36
CA MET A 129 6.99 -12.55 9.76
C MET A 129 7.41 -13.75 10.61
N LYS A 130 7.48 -13.59 11.92
CA LYS A 130 7.78 -14.68 12.86
C LYS A 130 6.71 -15.77 12.82
N LEU A 131 5.44 -15.40 12.74
CA LEU A 131 4.34 -16.36 12.55
C LEU A 131 4.51 -17.14 11.24
N ALA A 132 4.80 -16.44 10.14
CA ALA A 132 5.02 -17.08 8.85
C ALA A 132 6.18 -18.09 8.89
N GLU A 133 7.30 -17.75 9.54
CA GLU A 133 8.42 -18.68 9.77
C GLU A 133 8.02 -19.87 10.64
N ALA A 134 7.36 -19.63 11.77
CA ALA A 134 6.96 -20.67 12.72
C ALA A 134 6.01 -21.70 12.10
N THR A 135 5.16 -21.27 11.17
CA THR A 135 4.16 -22.11 10.50
C THR A 135 4.59 -22.56 9.09
N ASN A 136 5.78 -22.17 8.62
CA ASN A 136 6.23 -22.35 7.24
C ASN A 136 5.22 -21.82 6.21
N SER A 137 4.62 -20.68 6.53
CA SER A 137 3.63 -19.99 5.69
C SER A 137 4.28 -18.98 4.78
N GLY A 138 3.65 -18.71 3.63
CA GLY A 138 3.95 -17.53 2.84
C GLY A 138 3.42 -16.26 3.52
N LEU A 139 4.04 -15.12 3.22
CA LEU A 139 3.61 -13.80 3.69
C LEU A 139 3.20 -12.93 2.49
N LEU A 140 2.09 -12.25 2.60
CA LEU A 140 1.64 -11.23 1.64
C LEU A 140 1.26 -9.94 2.39
N ILE A 141 1.73 -8.79 1.91
CA ILE A 141 1.45 -7.50 2.51
C ILE A 141 0.60 -6.68 1.56
N LEU A 142 -0.62 -6.32 1.99
CA LEU A 142 -1.53 -5.52 1.19
C LEU A 142 -1.15 -4.04 1.30
N ASN A 143 -1.18 -3.33 0.17
CA ASN A 143 -0.90 -1.91 0.09
C ASN A 143 -2.15 -1.12 -0.32
N THR A 144 -2.37 0.05 0.28
CA THR A 144 -3.52 0.93 0.02
C THR A 144 -3.32 1.84 -1.20
N ALA A 145 -2.09 1.97 -1.69
CA ALA A 145 -1.77 2.82 -2.85
C ALA A 145 -1.25 1.97 -4.01
N ALA A 146 -1.74 2.24 -5.21
CA ALA A 146 -1.24 1.63 -6.43
C ALA A 146 0.25 1.92 -6.60
N SER A 147 1.04 0.87 -6.90
CA SER A 147 2.50 0.95 -7.05
C SER A 147 3.27 1.48 -5.81
N ARG A 148 2.71 1.34 -4.59
CA ARG A 148 3.48 1.59 -3.36
C ARG A 148 4.77 0.78 -3.34
N VAL A 149 4.71 -0.48 -3.77
CA VAL A 149 5.88 -1.36 -3.88
C VAL A 149 6.92 -0.75 -4.80
N GLY A 150 6.54 -0.29 -6.00
CA GLY A 150 7.47 0.35 -6.93
C GLY A 150 8.09 1.65 -6.39
N ALA A 151 7.33 2.44 -5.66
CA ALA A 151 7.85 3.64 -5.01
C ALA A 151 8.86 3.32 -3.91
N MET A 152 8.65 2.24 -3.16
CA MET A 152 9.62 1.75 -2.17
C MET A 152 10.85 1.12 -2.84
N ASP A 153 10.65 0.38 -3.93
CA ASP A 153 11.75 -0.21 -4.71
C ASP A 153 12.73 0.86 -5.24
N VAL A 154 12.24 2.05 -5.57
CA VAL A 154 13.09 3.20 -5.98
C VAL A 154 13.58 4.05 -4.81
N GLY A 155 13.38 3.62 -3.58
CA GLY A 155 13.88 4.29 -2.39
C GLY A 155 13.13 5.57 -2.01
N ALA A 156 11.85 5.73 -2.41
CA ALA A 156 11.01 6.84 -1.97
C ALA A 156 10.56 6.64 -0.51
N VAL A 157 11.52 6.51 0.39
CA VAL A 157 11.33 6.18 1.81
C VAL A 157 12.24 7.06 2.66
N THR A 158 11.68 7.68 3.69
CA THR A 158 12.41 8.54 4.63
C THR A 158 12.38 7.90 6.02
N GLU A 159 13.53 7.88 6.70
CA GLU A 159 13.60 7.52 8.12
C GLU A 159 12.67 8.43 8.94
N GLY A 160 11.82 7.88 9.79
CA GLY A 160 10.77 8.61 10.49
C GLY A 160 9.47 8.81 9.70
N GLY A 161 9.43 8.38 8.43
CA GLY A 161 8.22 8.36 7.62
C GLY A 161 7.70 9.74 7.21
N MET A 162 6.40 9.81 6.92
CA MET A 162 5.74 11.03 6.45
C MET A 162 5.88 12.20 7.43
N ASP A 163 5.84 11.95 8.72
CA ASP A 163 5.98 13.02 9.73
C ASP A 163 7.36 13.69 9.65
N ALA A 164 8.43 12.91 9.40
CA ALA A 164 9.77 13.45 9.20
C ALA A 164 9.92 14.19 7.87
N ALA A 165 9.24 13.72 6.84
CA ALA A 165 9.28 14.35 5.51
C ALA A 165 8.55 15.71 5.45
N VAL A 166 7.50 15.89 6.26
CA VAL A 166 6.64 17.09 6.20
C VAL A 166 6.96 18.09 7.29
N ASN A 167 7.26 17.64 8.52
CA ASN A 167 7.42 18.54 9.67
C ASN A 167 8.71 19.35 9.58
N GLY A 168 8.58 20.68 9.60
CA GLY A 168 9.70 21.61 9.57
C GLY A 168 10.36 21.79 8.20
N ALA A 169 9.75 21.32 7.13
CA ALA A 169 10.18 21.57 5.77
C ALA A 169 9.83 23.02 5.35
N ASP A 170 10.77 23.73 4.75
CA ASP A 170 10.55 25.05 4.19
C ASP A 170 9.80 24.99 2.86
N VAL A 171 10.05 23.94 2.06
CA VAL A 171 9.43 23.69 0.76
C VAL A 171 8.97 22.22 0.69
N ILE A 172 7.75 22.00 0.26
CA ILE A 172 7.17 20.67 0.05
C ILE A 172 6.72 20.56 -1.41
N TYR A 173 7.26 19.55 -2.11
CA TYR A 173 6.78 19.16 -3.43
C TYR A 173 5.81 17.98 -3.26
N ASN A 174 4.52 18.27 -3.35
CA ASN A 174 3.45 17.28 -3.20
C ASN A 174 3.05 16.72 -4.57
N LEU A 175 3.49 15.49 -4.86
CA LEU A 175 3.18 14.78 -6.09
C LEU A 175 1.92 13.93 -5.90
N GLY A 176 0.74 14.55 -6.05
CA GLY A 176 -0.57 13.90 -6.01
C GLY A 176 -0.95 13.24 -4.67
N ALA A 177 -0.28 13.59 -3.58
CA ALA A 177 -0.53 13.04 -2.25
C ALA A 177 -1.57 13.89 -1.49
N ASP A 178 -2.83 13.80 -1.91
CA ASP A 178 -3.95 14.59 -1.39
C ASP A 178 -4.32 14.26 0.07
N GLU A 179 -3.92 13.09 0.54
CA GLU A 179 -4.18 12.59 1.89
C GLU A 179 -3.25 13.18 2.95
N VAL A 180 -2.15 13.81 2.52
CA VAL A 180 -1.13 14.34 3.44
C VAL A 180 -1.56 15.70 3.95
N GLU A 181 -1.64 15.82 5.27
CA GLU A 181 -1.86 17.09 5.95
C GLU A 181 -0.56 17.87 6.03
N ILE A 182 -0.52 19.05 5.42
CA ILE A 182 0.63 19.96 5.43
C ILE A 182 0.27 21.18 6.26
N ALA A 183 0.99 21.39 7.35
CA ALA A 183 0.81 22.56 8.22
C ALA A 183 1.15 23.88 7.49
N ASP A 184 0.69 25.00 8.06
CA ASP A 184 1.05 26.33 7.60
C ASP A 184 2.55 26.59 7.78
N GLY A 185 3.10 27.42 6.90
CA GLY A 185 4.50 27.88 6.98
C GLY A 185 5.41 27.33 5.87
N ALA A 186 5.16 26.13 5.35
CA ALA A 186 5.88 25.60 4.19
C ALA A 186 5.36 26.23 2.88
N PHE A 187 6.25 26.46 1.94
CA PHE A 187 5.89 26.74 0.53
C PHE A 187 5.58 25.41 -0.16
N VAL A 188 4.35 25.27 -0.67
CA VAL A 188 3.84 24.01 -1.22
C VAL A 188 3.66 24.10 -2.73
N ILE A 189 4.35 23.22 -3.44
CA ILE A 189 4.15 22.96 -4.87
C ILE A 189 3.33 21.69 -5.00
N TYR A 190 2.14 21.78 -5.59
CA TYR A 190 1.30 20.61 -5.86
C TYR A 190 1.36 20.25 -7.34
N GLN A 191 1.66 19.00 -7.64
CA GLN A 191 1.57 18.45 -8.98
C GLN A 191 0.50 17.35 -8.98
N GLY A 192 -0.59 17.54 -9.72
CA GLY A 192 -1.69 16.59 -9.74
C GLY A 192 -2.73 16.91 -10.81
N SER A 193 -3.68 16.00 -11.00
CA SER A 193 -4.66 16.04 -12.07
C SER A 193 -6.02 16.63 -11.68
N HIS A 194 -6.33 16.72 -10.39
CA HIS A 194 -7.62 17.17 -9.88
C HIS A 194 -7.45 18.19 -8.75
N GLY A 195 -8.44 19.09 -8.62
CA GLY A 195 -8.49 20.08 -7.56
C GLY A 195 -8.95 19.47 -6.22
N ASP A 196 -8.14 18.62 -5.64
CA ASP A 196 -8.40 17.96 -4.35
C ASP A 196 -7.65 18.68 -3.20
N ARG A 197 -7.58 18.08 -2.02
CA ARG A 197 -7.04 18.69 -0.78
C ARG A 197 -5.61 19.19 -0.96
N GLY A 198 -4.77 18.45 -1.66
CA GLY A 198 -3.39 18.85 -1.95
C GLY A 198 -3.32 20.15 -2.76
N ALA A 199 -4.19 20.32 -3.74
CA ALA A 199 -4.29 21.56 -4.52
C ALA A 199 -4.77 22.75 -3.68
N HIS A 200 -5.69 22.55 -2.74
CA HIS A 200 -6.21 23.62 -1.88
C HIS A 200 -5.15 24.18 -0.91
N ARG A 201 -4.16 23.35 -0.54
CA ARG A 201 -3.06 23.76 0.35
C ARG A 201 -1.89 24.40 -0.41
N ALA A 202 -1.84 24.25 -1.73
CA ALA A 202 -0.70 24.64 -2.53
C ALA A 202 -0.57 26.14 -2.76
N ASP A 203 0.67 26.64 -2.77
CA ASP A 203 1.05 27.98 -3.23
C ASP A 203 1.22 28.01 -4.76
N VAL A 204 1.64 26.87 -5.35
CA VAL A 204 1.78 26.69 -6.79
C VAL A 204 1.18 25.37 -7.21
N ILE A 205 0.39 25.35 -8.29
CA ILE A 205 -0.21 24.14 -8.87
C ILE A 205 0.38 23.91 -10.25
N LEU A 206 0.93 22.70 -10.47
CA LEU A 206 1.40 22.22 -11.76
C LEU A 206 0.39 21.18 -12.28
N PRO A 207 -0.36 21.47 -13.35
CA PRO A 207 -1.37 20.55 -13.87
C PRO A 207 -0.69 19.32 -14.49
N ALA A 208 -1.03 18.14 -13.96
CA ALA A 208 -0.45 16.89 -14.37
C ALA A 208 -1.49 15.95 -15.01
N ALA A 209 -1.00 14.97 -15.76
CA ALA A 209 -1.80 13.89 -16.30
C ALA A 209 -2.42 13.05 -15.19
N ALA A 210 -3.65 12.58 -15.41
CA ALA A 210 -4.21 11.47 -14.64
C ALA A 210 -3.60 10.14 -15.13
N TYR A 211 -3.70 9.07 -14.31
CA TYR A 211 -3.09 7.78 -14.64
C TYR A 211 -3.48 7.17 -16.00
N PRO A 212 -4.70 7.40 -16.58
CA PRO A 212 -5.01 6.91 -17.92
C PRO A 212 -4.47 7.82 -19.04
N GLU A 213 -3.91 8.98 -18.70
CA GLU A 213 -3.43 10.00 -19.64
C GLU A 213 -1.89 9.98 -19.76
N GLU A 214 -1.22 9.08 -19.07
CA GLU A 214 0.23 8.86 -19.16
C GLU A 214 0.59 7.37 -19.18
N GLY A 215 1.80 7.07 -19.62
CA GLY A 215 2.36 5.73 -19.50
C GLY A 215 3.10 5.57 -18.18
N GLY A 216 2.90 4.45 -17.49
CA GLY A 216 3.52 4.18 -16.20
C GLY A 216 4.10 2.78 -16.06
N LEU A 217 4.96 2.60 -15.06
CA LEU A 217 5.37 1.32 -14.54
C LEU A 217 4.77 1.17 -13.14
N PHE A 218 3.96 0.13 -12.95
CA PHE A 218 3.31 -0.16 -11.69
C PHE A 218 3.82 -1.49 -11.15
N VAL A 219 4.16 -1.52 -9.87
CA VAL A 219 4.50 -2.78 -9.19
C VAL A 219 3.35 -3.14 -8.26
N ASN A 220 2.78 -4.33 -8.48
CA ASN A 220 1.63 -4.79 -7.71
C ASN A 220 2.04 -5.30 -6.31
N THR A 221 1.07 -5.77 -5.53
CA THR A 221 1.28 -6.20 -4.14
C THR A 221 2.19 -7.43 -3.98
N GLU A 222 2.33 -8.27 -5.02
CA GLU A 222 3.25 -9.41 -5.05
C GLU A 222 4.64 -9.08 -5.63
N GLY A 223 4.88 -7.79 -5.94
CA GLY A 223 6.16 -7.33 -6.47
C GLY A 223 6.34 -7.50 -7.98
N ARG A 224 5.25 -7.69 -8.75
CA ARG A 224 5.25 -7.83 -10.21
C ARG A 224 5.24 -6.48 -10.88
N PRO A 225 6.28 -6.07 -11.63
CA PRO A 225 6.27 -4.86 -12.45
C PRO A 225 5.36 -5.03 -13.66
N GLN A 226 4.49 -4.06 -13.92
CA GLN A 226 3.53 -4.08 -15.02
C GLN A 226 3.52 -2.74 -15.74
N LEU A 227 3.44 -2.76 -17.07
CA LEU A 227 3.37 -1.55 -17.88
C LEU A 227 1.91 -1.11 -18.07
N ALA A 228 1.64 0.15 -17.71
CA ALA A 228 0.42 0.83 -18.10
C ALA A 228 0.68 1.67 -19.34
N PHE A 229 -0.20 1.56 -20.32
CA PHE A 229 -0.14 2.34 -21.54
C PHE A 229 -1.14 3.50 -21.47
N ARG A 230 -0.73 4.64 -22.01
CA ARG A 230 -1.60 5.81 -22.09
C ARG A 230 -2.83 5.49 -22.94
N ALA A 231 -4.02 5.72 -22.39
CA ALA A 231 -5.29 5.53 -23.07
C ALA A 231 -5.82 6.83 -23.73
N SER A 232 -5.47 8.00 -23.16
CA SER A 232 -5.89 9.32 -23.63
C SER A 232 -4.77 10.34 -23.48
N PHE A 233 -4.95 11.53 -23.97
CA PHE A 233 -4.00 12.63 -23.80
C PHE A 233 -4.42 13.51 -22.64
N PRO A 234 -3.44 14.08 -21.87
CA PRO A 234 -3.75 15.07 -20.87
C PRO A 234 -4.49 16.28 -21.46
N PRO A 235 -5.53 16.80 -20.80
CA PRO A 235 -6.29 17.94 -21.30
C PRO A 235 -5.56 19.26 -21.06
N GLY A 236 -5.78 20.25 -21.94
CA GLY A 236 -5.30 21.62 -21.79
C GLY A 236 -3.80 21.73 -21.56
N ASP A 237 -3.41 22.37 -20.48
CA ASP A 237 -2.01 22.59 -20.12
C ASP A 237 -1.41 21.44 -19.28
N ALA A 238 -2.18 20.40 -18.96
CA ALA A 238 -1.67 19.24 -18.24
C ALA A 238 -0.58 18.51 -19.04
N ARG A 239 0.41 17.99 -18.32
CA ARG A 239 1.55 17.25 -18.89
C ARG A 239 1.77 15.95 -18.12
N GLU A 240 2.42 14.97 -18.73
CA GLU A 240 2.84 13.74 -18.06
C GLU A 240 3.74 14.08 -16.87
N ASN A 241 3.56 13.38 -15.75
CA ASN A 241 4.24 13.68 -14.49
C ASN A 241 5.77 13.72 -14.62
N TRP A 242 6.36 12.76 -15.34
CA TRP A 242 7.80 12.70 -15.56
C TRP A 242 8.31 13.90 -16.37
N ALA A 243 7.52 14.42 -17.31
CA ALA A 243 7.92 15.55 -18.18
C ALA A 243 7.97 16.86 -17.37
N ILE A 244 7.03 17.06 -16.43
CA ILE A 244 7.05 18.21 -15.51
C ILE A 244 8.33 18.17 -14.65
N LEU A 245 8.63 17.01 -14.03
CA LEU A 245 9.83 16.84 -13.22
C LEU A 245 11.12 17.03 -14.03
N ARG A 246 11.14 16.53 -15.28
CA ARG A 246 12.27 16.75 -16.19
C ARG A 246 12.48 18.23 -16.51
N ALA A 247 11.40 18.96 -16.79
CA ALA A 247 11.47 20.41 -17.05
C ALA A 247 11.95 21.15 -15.80
N LEU A 248 11.35 20.89 -14.64
CA LEU A 248 11.75 21.48 -13.36
C LEU A 248 13.24 21.25 -13.07
N SER A 249 13.75 20.05 -13.35
CA SER A 249 15.17 19.73 -13.12
C SER A 249 16.12 20.65 -13.90
N ALA A 250 15.72 21.11 -15.08
CA ALA A 250 16.49 22.06 -15.86
C ALA A 250 16.46 23.47 -15.26
N GLU A 251 15.29 23.93 -14.81
CA GLU A 251 15.10 25.26 -14.20
C GLU A 251 15.88 25.43 -12.90
N ILE A 252 15.98 24.36 -12.10
CA ILE A 252 16.76 24.39 -10.84
C ILE A 252 18.25 24.08 -11.04
N GLY A 253 18.73 23.92 -12.29
CA GLY A 253 20.13 23.66 -12.59
C GLY A 253 20.61 22.24 -12.31
N ALA A 254 19.70 21.28 -12.10
CA ALA A 254 19.97 19.84 -11.83
C ALA A 254 19.43 18.96 -12.96
N THR A 255 19.66 19.37 -14.20
CA THR A 255 19.09 18.76 -15.41
C THR A 255 19.30 17.26 -15.49
N GLN A 256 18.20 16.51 -15.55
CA GLN A 256 18.23 15.07 -15.71
C GLN A 256 18.59 14.68 -17.15
N PRO A 257 19.35 13.58 -17.36
CA PRO A 257 19.90 13.23 -18.66
C PRO A 257 18.89 12.61 -19.63
N TRP A 258 17.74 12.13 -19.13
CA TRP A 258 16.70 11.48 -19.93
C TRP A 258 15.69 12.50 -20.49
N ASN A 259 15.35 12.38 -21.79
CA ASN A 259 14.43 13.27 -22.50
C ASN A 259 13.19 12.53 -23.04
N SER A 260 13.03 11.27 -22.72
CA SER A 260 11.88 10.45 -23.12
C SER A 260 11.57 9.40 -22.04
N LEU A 261 10.33 8.93 -22.01
CA LEU A 261 9.91 7.87 -21.10
C LEU A 261 10.72 6.56 -21.26
N PRO A 262 11.08 6.12 -22.49
CA PRO A 262 11.99 4.98 -22.66
C PRO A 262 13.39 5.21 -22.09
N GLU A 263 13.92 6.43 -22.15
CA GLU A 263 15.23 6.75 -21.53
C GLU A 263 15.13 6.74 -20.01
N LEU A 264 14.08 7.32 -19.45
CA LEU A 264 13.80 7.28 -18.01
C LEU A 264 13.68 5.82 -17.52
N ARG A 265 12.96 4.95 -18.25
CA ARG A 265 12.82 3.53 -17.89
C ARG A 265 14.17 2.79 -17.94
N ARG A 266 15.03 3.07 -18.92
CA ARG A 266 16.38 2.49 -18.94
C ARG A 266 17.22 2.96 -17.75
N ALA A 267 17.13 4.23 -17.38
CA ALA A 267 17.82 4.74 -16.19
C ALA A 267 17.27 4.08 -14.90
N LEU A 268 15.95 3.91 -14.82
CA LEU A 268 15.31 3.22 -13.72
C LEU A 268 15.76 1.76 -13.60
N ALA A 269 15.77 1.01 -14.70
CA ALA A 269 16.22 -0.39 -14.73
C ALA A 269 17.70 -0.54 -14.38
N ALA A 270 18.54 0.45 -14.72
CA ALA A 270 19.95 0.46 -14.34
C ALA A 270 20.16 0.63 -12.83
N GLU A 271 19.30 1.40 -12.15
CA GLU A 271 19.35 1.61 -10.69
C GLU A 271 18.63 0.49 -9.92
N VAL A 272 17.53 -0.02 -10.47
CA VAL A 272 16.67 -1.03 -9.84
C VAL A 272 16.37 -2.15 -10.85
N PRO A 273 17.29 -3.12 -11.02
CA PRO A 273 17.27 -4.10 -12.12
C PRO A 273 16.02 -4.99 -12.15
N HIS A 274 15.42 -5.33 -11.01
CA HIS A 274 14.23 -6.17 -10.99
C HIS A 274 12.98 -5.48 -11.59
N LEU A 275 12.98 -4.16 -11.76
CA LEU A 275 11.91 -3.44 -12.45
C LEU A 275 11.93 -3.63 -13.98
N GLU A 276 12.95 -4.27 -14.53
CA GLU A 276 12.99 -4.68 -15.94
C GLU A 276 12.24 -6.00 -16.20
N LEU A 277 11.96 -6.78 -15.15
CA LEU A 277 11.28 -8.06 -15.21
C LEU A 277 9.75 -7.87 -15.37
N ILE A 278 9.34 -7.29 -16.51
CA ILE A 278 7.93 -6.98 -16.76
C ILE A 278 7.10 -8.27 -16.77
N ASP A 279 5.98 -8.24 -16.02
CA ASP A 279 5.04 -9.35 -15.81
C ASP A 279 5.63 -10.58 -15.06
N GLU A 280 6.83 -10.46 -14.49
CA GLU A 280 7.46 -11.48 -13.68
C GLU A 280 7.53 -11.04 -12.21
N VAL A 281 7.57 -11.98 -11.29
CA VAL A 281 7.78 -11.72 -9.86
C VAL A 281 9.24 -12.00 -9.53
N ALA A 282 9.97 -10.98 -9.11
CA ALA A 282 11.33 -11.14 -8.63
C ALA A 282 11.32 -11.85 -7.27
N GLU A 283 12.24 -12.79 -7.08
CA GLU A 283 12.47 -13.37 -5.76
C GLU A 283 12.91 -12.31 -4.75
N ASN A 284 12.39 -12.43 -3.53
CA ASN A 284 12.75 -11.57 -2.41
C ASN A 284 13.62 -12.36 -1.43
N GLU A 285 14.78 -11.82 -1.06
CA GLU A 285 15.54 -12.36 0.04
C GLU A 285 14.73 -12.21 1.33
N TRP A 286 14.50 -13.32 2.03
CA TRP A 286 13.79 -13.30 3.30
C TRP A 286 14.70 -12.78 4.41
N GLN A 287 14.37 -11.61 4.94
CA GLN A 287 15.11 -10.98 6.03
C GLN A 287 14.12 -10.66 7.17
N PRO A 288 14.10 -11.48 8.25
CA PRO A 288 13.21 -11.23 9.36
C PRO A 288 13.52 -9.89 10.02
N LEU A 289 12.46 -9.19 10.41
CA LEU A 289 12.59 -7.94 11.16
C LEU A 289 12.93 -8.20 12.63
N PRO A 290 13.68 -7.29 13.27
CA PRO A 290 13.95 -7.38 14.70
C PRO A 290 12.65 -7.38 15.52
N GLU A 291 12.55 -8.30 16.46
CA GLU A 291 11.42 -8.33 17.39
C GLU A 291 11.37 -7.05 18.23
N LYS A 292 10.18 -6.48 18.34
CA LYS A 292 9.88 -5.32 19.17
C LYS A 292 8.61 -5.62 19.98
N PRO A 293 8.42 -5.01 21.15
CA PRO A 293 7.21 -5.21 21.93
C PRO A 293 5.99 -4.68 21.17
N LEU A 294 4.92 -5.48 21.15
CA LEU A 294 3.62 -5.07 20.64
C LEU A 294 2.95 -4.10 21.60
N GLY A 295 2.16 -3.18 21.05
CA GLY A 295 1.28 -2.30 21.83
C GLY A 295 0.04 -3.03 22.36
N GLU A 296 -0.88 -2.27 22.93
CA GLU A 296 -2.13 -2.80 23.53
C GLU A 296 -3.38 -2.45 22.69
N ALA A 297 -3.23 -1.66 21.63
CA ALA A 297 -4.37 -1.17 20.85
C ALA A 297 -5.04 -2.27 20.03
N ASP A 298 -6.35 -2.13 19.80
CA ASP A 298 -7.07 -2.93 18.82
C ASP A 298 -6.58 -2.66 17.40
N PHE A 299 -6.65 -3.67 16.54
CA PHE A 299 -6.46 -3.50 15.11
C PHE A 299 -7.60 -2.69 14.50
N ARG A 300 -7.29 -1.97 13.42
CA ARG A 300 -8.26 -1.22 12.62
C ARG A 300 -8.05 -1.54 11.16
N TYR A 301 -9.09 -1.42 10.35
CA TYR A 301 -8.94 -1.52 8.90
C TYR A 301 -8.47 -0.19 8.33
N ALA A 302 -7.53 -0.26 7.38
CA ALA A 302 -6.99 0.92 6.72
C ALA A 302 -8.01 1.60 5.82
N LEU A 303 -8.84 0.81 5.16
CA LEU A 303 -9.82 1.25 4.19
C LEU A 303 -11.24 0.90 4.66
N THR A 304 -12.07 1.92 4.83
CA THR A 304 -13.48 1.80 5.20
C THR A 304 -14.43 2.28 4.11
N ASP A 305 -13.90 2.98 3.11
CA ASP A 305 -14.68 3.54 2.00
C ASP A 305 -13.91 3.37 0.69
N HIS A 306 -14.25 2.36 -0.08
CA HIS A 306 -13.61 2.07 -1.37
C HIS A 306 -14.12 2.93 -2.54
N TYR A 307 -15.16 3.74 -2.32
CA TYR A 307 -15.71 4.60 -3.39
C TYR A 307 -14.88 5.86 -3.63
N LEU A 308 -14.12 6.34 -2.63
CA LEU A 308 -13.41 7.62 -2.67
C LEU A 308 -11.87 7.46 -2.52
N VAL A 309 -11.31 6.39 -3.06
CA VAL A 309 -9.90 6.00 -2.85
C VAL A 309 -8.89 6.73 -3.72
N ASN A 310 -9.31 7.44 -4.74
CA ASN A 310 -8.42 8.18 -5.65
C ASN A 310 -9.02 9.52 -6.09
N PRO A 311 -8.22 10.46 -6.63
CA PRO A 311 -8.70 11.81 -6.99
C PRO A 311 -9.85 11.80 -8.00
N ILE A 312 -9.83 10.90 -8.99
CA ILE A 312 -10.90 10.79 -10.01
C ILE A 312 -12.21 10.38 -9.34
N ALA A 313 -12.17 9.38 -8.46
CA ALA A 313 -13.34 8.90 -7.72
C ALA A 313 -13.88 10.01 -6.79
N ARG A 314 -13.00 10.74 -6.10
CA ARG A 314 -13.39 11.87 -5.24
C ARG A 314 -14.02 13.04 -6.00
N ALA A 315 -13.63 13.26 -7.25
CA ALA A 315 -14.23 14.26 -8.12
C ALA A 315 -15.58 13.82 -8.73
N SER A 316 -15.97 12.55 -8.59
CA SER A 316 -17.22 12.00 -9.14
C SER A 316 -18.39 12.18 -8.18
N THR A 317 -19.44 12.89 -8.62
CA THR A 317 -20.69 13.02 -7.86
C THR A 317 -21.34 11.67 -7.60
N LEU A 318 -21.34 10.77 -8.58
CA LEU A 318 -21.88 9.42 -8.43
C LEU A 318 -21.15 8.61 -7.35
N MET A 319 -19.82 8.68 -7.32
CA MET A 319 -19.05 7.97 -6.30
C MET A 319 -19.28 8.56 -4.90
N ALA A 320 -19.47 9.87 -4.79
CA ALA A 320 -19.84 10.52 -3.53
C ALA A 320 -21.24 10.07 -3.04
N GLU A 321 -22.22 9.95 -3.94
CA GLU A 321 -23.55 9.43 -3.63
C GLU A 321 -23.51 7.97 -3.16
N LEU A 322 -22.72 7.12 -3.84
CA LEU A 322 -22.53 5.71 -3.46
C LEU A 322 -21.86 5.58 -2.08
N SER A 323 -20.84 6.39 -1.80
CA SER A 323 -20.20 6.47 -0.48
C SER A 323 -21.20 6.86 0.61
N ALA A 324 -21.99 7.92 0.38
CA ALA A 324 -23.02 8.37 1.32
C ALA A 324 -24.08 7.29 1.57
N GLY A 325 -24.55 6.62 0.52
CA GLY A 325 -25.52 5.53 0.61
C GLY A 325 -24.97 4.30 1.35
N ALA A 326 -23.69 3.97 1.16
CA ALA A 326 -23.05 2.88 1.90
C ALA A 326 -22.93 3.19 3.40
N LYS A 327 -22.53 4.42 3.73
CA LYS A 327 -22.45 4.89 5.14
C LYS A 327 -23.82 4.92 5.82
N ALA A 328 -24.86 5.33 5.10
CA ALA A 328 -26.22 5.33 5.64
C ALA A 328 -26.69 3.91 5.97
N ARG A 329 -26.48 2.95 5.06
CA ARG A 329 -26.82 1.53 5.29
C ARG A 329 -26.04 0.92 6.47
N ALA A 330 -24.76 1.26 6.61
CA ALA A 330 -23.93 0.77 7.72
C ALA A 330 -24.35 1.37 9.09
N ALA A 331 -25.03 2.51 9.09
CA ALA A 331 -25.55 3.15 10.30
C ALA A 331 -26.96 2.66 10.70
N GLU A 332 -27.66 1.92 9.84
CA GLU A 332 -28.94 1.31 10.17
C GLU A 332 -28.74 0.20 11.20
N PRO A 333 -29.50 0.16 12.29
CA PRO A 333 -29.43 -0.94 13.24
C PRO A 333 -29.82 -2.24 12.51
N ILE A 334 -29.00 -3.27 12.66
CA ILE A 334 -29.34 -4.62 12.20
C ILE A 334 -30.63 -4.98 12.94
N ALA A 335 -31.77 -5.08 12.22
CA ALA A 335 -32.99 -5.56 12.80
C ALA A 335 -32.72 -6.97 13.36
N ALA A 336 -32.82 -7.11 14.67
CA ALA A 336 -32.73 -8.41 15.33
C ALA A 336 -33.92 -9.25 14.85
N GLU A 337 -33.65 -10.26 13.99
CA GLU A 337 -34.60 -11.33 13.70
C GLU A 337 -34.63 -12.36 14.81
#